data_a3a0dcfe2ade1da97975d8917b67b8fa
#
_entry.id   a3a0dcfe2ade1da97975d8917b67b8fa
#
_cell.length_a   1.000
_cell.length_b   1.000
_cell.length_c   1.000
_cell.angle_alpha   90.00
_cell.angle_beta   90.00
_cell.angle_gamma   90.00
#
_symmetry.space_group_name_H-M   'P 1'
#
loop_
_entity.id
_entity.type
_entity.pdbx_description
1 polymer ?
#
loop_
_entity_poly.entity_id
_entity_poly.type
_entity_poly.pdbx_seq_one_letter_code
_entity_poly.pdbx_strand_id
1 'polypeptide(L)'
;MLTLDEMIERKKLLGYSNRDIAAMSGVPLGTVQKIFSGATQKPHLQTMILLDDLLSKDPKRQGEFTVEDYMALPDDRRVELIDGIIYDMAAPTKLHQSLIGAIFVPFYNYLLEHEDRDCEILLSPVDVQLDADNRTMIQPDLVGLSYRGAEDPRHVDQRRIFGAPDFILEVLSPSSSSRDCILKLHKYQAAGCGEYWIVDPEHERVTVYRFRDKVLLDAPIQYTFQDQIAVALSDDQLIIDFAKIRRQLHRYYK
;
A
#
# COMPACT_ATOMS: atom_id res chain seq x y z
N MET A 1 -3.38 -36.79 -2.24
CA MET A 1 -2.11 -36.07 -2.54
C MET A 1 -1.95 -36.05 -4.05
N LEU A 2 -1.76 -34.87 -4.60
CA LEU A 2 -1.54 -34.68 -6.04
C LEU A 2 -0.26 -35.40 -6.49
N THR A 3 -0.29 -35.96 -7.69
CA THR A 3 0.91 -36.38 -8.39
C THR A 3 1.75 -35.21 -8.82
N LEU A 4 3.01 -35.41 -9.17
CA LEU A 4 3.86 -34.29 -9.64
C LEU A 4 3.30 -33.64 -10.92
N ASP A 5 2.74 -34.41 -11.83
CA ASP A 5 2.13 -33.90 -13.07
C ASP A 5 0.90 -33.03 -12.76
N GLU A 6 0.05 -33.46 -11.83
CA GLU A 6 -1.08 -32.66 -11.34
C GLU A 6 -0.61 -31.38 -10.66
N MET A 7 0.46 -31.42 -9.88
CA MET A 7 1.06 -30.23 -9.27
C MET A 7 1.60 -29.25 -10.31
N ILE A 8 2.19 -29.75 -11.40
CA ILE A 8 2.66 -28.91 -12.52
C ILE A 8 1.49 -28.21 -13.22
N GLU A 9 0.40 -28.94 -13.49
CA GLU A 9 -0.80 -28.37 -14.10
C GLU A 9 -1.48 -27.35 -13.17
N ARG A 10 -1.60 -27.68 -11.87
CA ARG A 10 -2.15 -26.73 -10.87
C ARG A 10 -1.29 -25.47 -10.74
N LYS A 11 0.03 -25.61 -10.73
CA LYS A 11 0.95 -24.48 -10.74
C LYS A 11 0.70 -23.54 -11.93
N LYS A 12 0.50 -24.08 -13.14
CA LYS A 12 0.17 -23.30 -14.34
C LYS A 12 -1.19 -22.62 -14.21
N LEU A 13 -2.20 -23.35 -13.74
CA LEU A 13 -3.56 -22.82 -13.54
C LEU A 13 -3.58 -21.66 -12.56
N LEU A 14 -2.81 -21.78 -11.45
CA LEU A 14 -2.69 -20.76 -10.42
C LEU A 14 -1.79 -19.59 -10.81
N GLY A 15 -1.03 -19.72 -11.92
CA GLY A 15 -0.06 -18.71 -12.38
C GLY A 15 1.16 -18.56 -11.45
N TYR A 16 1.41 -19.51 -10.56
CA TYR A 16 2.50 -19.42 -9.58
C TYR A 16 3.86 -19.66 -10.22
N SER A 17 4.82 -18.76 -9.95
CA SER A 17 6.24 -19.01 -10.21
C SER A 17 6.83 -19.98 -9.19
N ASN A 18 8.04 -20.50 -9.45
CA ASN A 18 8.74 -21.31 -8.45
C ASN A 18 9.08 -20.51 -7.18
N ARG A 19 9.25 -19.19 -7.28
CA ARG A 19 9.47 -18.30 -6.13
C ARG A 19 8.20 -18.17 -5.28
N ASP A 20 7.05 -17.98 -5.92
CA ASP A 20 5.76 -17.91 -5.21
C ASP A 20 5.50 -19.20 -4.42
N ILE A 21 5.70 -20.36 -5.07
CA ILE A 21 5.55 -21.65 -4.41
C ILE A 21 6.52 -21.80 -3.24
N ALA A 22 7.78 -21.40 -3.40
CA ALA A 22 8.76 -21.48 -2.32
C ALA A 22 8.38 -20.61 -1.12
N ALA A 23 7.96 -19.37 -1.37
CA ALA A 23 7.52 -18.43 -0.33
C ALA A 23 6.27 -18.94 0.40
N MET A 24 5.25 -19.38 -0.34
CA MET A 24 3.96 -19.79 0.22
C MET A 24 3.99 -21.17 0.90
N SER A 25 4.80 -22.10 0.41
CA SER A 25 4.91 -23.46 0.99
C SER A 25 5.98 -23.58 2.07
N GLY A 26 6.89 -22.60 2.21
CA GLY A 26 8.07 -22.70 3.07
C GLY A 26 9.14 -23.66 2.55
N VAL A 27 8.97 -24.25 1.35
CA VAL A 27 9.95 -25.14 0.73
C VAL A 27 11.07 -24.32 0.08
N PRO A 28 12.37 -24.59 0.34
CA PRO A 28 13.47 -23.85 -0.25
C PRO A 28 13.38 -23.77 -1.79
N LEU A 29 13.61 -22.58 -2.37
CA LEU A 29 13.48 -22.32 -3.81
C LEU A 29 14.25 -23.33 -4.68
N GLY A 30 15.50 -23.65 -4.29
CA GLY A 30 16.30 -24.65 -5.03
C GLY A 30 15.68 -26.05 -5.03
N THR A 31 14.94 -26.43 -3.98
CA THR A 31 14.18 -27.68 -3.89
C THR A 31 12.96 -27.63 -4.80
N VAL A 32 12.19 -26.53 -4.77
CA VAL A 32 11.05 -26.31 -5.65
C VAL A 32 11.47 -26.39 -7.12
N GLN A 33 12.55 -25.70 -7.50
CA GLN A 33 13.09 -25.73 -8.86
C GLN A 33 13.47 -27.13 -9.32
N LYS A 34 14.16 -27.93 -8.48
CA LYS A 34 14.57 -29.30 -8.80
C LYS A 34 13.38 -30.25 -8.96
N ILE A 35 12.33 -30.08 -8.15
CA ILE A 35 11.11 -30.87 -8.24
C ILE A 35 10.37 -30.56 -9.54
N PHE A 36 10.05 -29.30 -9.81
CA PHE A 36 9.27 -28.91 -10.99
C PHE A 36 10.05 -28.97 -12.32
N SER A 37 11.38 -29.06 -12.26
CA SER A 37 12.21 -29.39 -13.47
C SER A 37 12.37 -30.89 -13.72
N GLY A 38 11.89 -31.75 -12.81
CA GLY A 38 12.08 -33.20 -12.91
C GLY A 38 13.47 -33.66 -12.50
N ALA A 39 14.35 -32.78 -12.03
CA ALA A 39 15.70 -33.16 -11.59
C ALA A 39 15.69 -33.99 -10.30
N THR A 40 14.61 -33.99 -9.53
CA THR A 40 14.42 -34.80 -8.35
C THR A 40 13.31 -35.84 -8.63
N GLN A 41 13.67 -37.08 -8.86
CA GLN A 41 12.71 -38.18 -9.14
C GLN A 41 11.94 -38.67 -7.91
N LYS A 42 12.50 -38.52 -6.71
CA LYS A 42 11.88 -38.93 -5.45
C LYS A 42 12.02 -37.79 -4.43
N PRO A 43 11.14 -36.79 -4.46
CA PRO A 43 11.12 -35.73 -3.46
C PRO A 43 10.81 -36.32 -2.06
N HIS A 44 11.29 -35.64 -1.03
CA HIS A 44 11.00 -36.03 0.35
C HIS A 44 9.49 -35.89 0.63
N LEU A 45 8.90 -36.90 1.34
CA LEU A 45 7.46 -36.95 1.61
C LEU A 45 6.94 -35.64 2.25
N GLN A 46 7.65 -35.10 3.24
CA GLN A 46 7.28 -33.85 3.90
C GLN A 46 7.20 -32.67 2.91
N THR A 47 8.13 -32.61 1.97
CA THR A 47 8.12 -31.58 0.90
C THR A 47 6.90 -31.75 -0.01
N MET A 48 6.57 -32.97 -0.38
CA MET A 48 5.39 -33.24 -1.21
C MET A 48 4.09 -32.90 -0.49
N ILE A 49 4.00 -33.12 0.83
CA ILE A 49 2.83 -32.73 1.63
C ILE A 49 2.66 -31.21 1.64
N LEU A 50 3.74 -30.44 1.82
CA LEU A 50 3.68 -28.97 1.81
C LEU A 50 3.25 -28.41 0.44
N LEU A 51 3.77 -29.00 -0.64
CA LEU A 51 3.39 -28.63 -2.00
C LEU A 51 1.94 -29.04 -2.32
N ASP A 52 1.50 -30.20 -1.85
CA ASP A 52 0.13 -30.68 -2.01
C ASP A 52 -0.86 -29.78 -1.28
N ASP A 53 -0.58 -29.41 -0.04
CA ASP A 53 -1.43 -28.49 0.74
C ASP A 53 -1.62 -27.14 0.05
N LEU A 54 -0.57 -26.63 -0.58
CA LEU A 54 -0.64 -25.38 -1.34
C LEU A 54 -1.40 -25.53 -2.66
N LEU A 55 -1.08 -26.58 -3.44
CA LEU A 55 -1.53 -26.71 -4.84
C LEU A 55 -2.87 -27.44 -4.99
N SER A 56 -3.33 -28.18 -3.98
CA SER A 56 -4.65 -28.82 -3.99
C SER A 56 -5.80 -27.85 -3.70
N LYS A 57 -5.50 -26.69 -3.09
CA LYS A 57 -6.51 -25.66 -2.84
C LYS A 57 -7.00 -25.08 -4.17
N ASP A 58 -8.29 -24.84 -4.28
CA ASP A 58 -8.81 -24.13 -5.43
C ASP A 58 -8.22 -22.71 -5.51
N PRO A 59 -7.91 -22.23 -6.73
CA PRO A 59 -7.39 -20.88 -6.87
C PRO A 59 -8.42 -19.89 -6.33
N LYS A 60 -8.01 -19.07 -5.38
CA LYS A 60 -8.83 -17.94 -4.93
C LYS A 60 -9.11 -17.02 -6.11
N ARG A 61 -10.36 -16.65 -6.26
CA ARG A 61 -10.77 -15.66 -7.25
C ARG A 61 -10.50 -14.26 -6.72
N GLN A 62 -10.36 -13.32 -7.63
CA GLN A 62 -10.34 -11.91 -7.25
C GLN A 62 -11.61 -11.59 -6.44
N GLY A 63 -11.43 -10.94 -5.30
CA GLY A 63 -12.47 -10.70 -4.31
C GLY A 63 -12.50 -11.70 -3.14
N GLU A 64 -11.68 -12.76 -3.16
CA GLU A 64 -11.60 -13.79 -2.12
C GLU A 64 -10.29 -13.77 -1.31
N PHE A 65 -9.33 -12.91 -1.69
CA PHE A 65 -8.05 -12.81 -1.00
C PHE A 65 -8.20 -12.12 0.36
N THR A 66 -7.36 -12.56 1.30
CA THR A 66 -7.30 -12.00 2.66
C THR A 66 -5.93 -11.36 2.90
N VAL A 67 -5.81 -10.65 4.03
CA VAL A 67 -4.53 -10.08 4.47
C VAL A 67 -3.49 -11.17 4.70
N GLU A 68 -3.88 -12.37 5.18
CA GLU A 68 -2.96 -13.51 5.30
C GLU A 68 -2.43 -13.95 3.93
N ASP A 69 -3.27 -13.97 2.90
CA ASP A 69 -2.83 -14.29 1.54
C ASP A 69 -1.86 -13.21 1.02
N TYR A 70 -2.16 -11.94 1.27
CA TYR A 70 -1.28 -10.81 0.94
C TYR A 70 0.08 -10.95 1.62
N MET A 71 0.10 -11.20 2.93
CA MET A 71 1.32 -11.35 3.72
C MET A 71 2.14 -12.61 3.35
N ALA A 72 1.52 -13.57 2.67
CA ALA A 72 2.20 -14.76 2.15
C ALA A 72 2.81 -14.55 0.75
N LEU A 73 2.56 -13.42 0.10
CA LEU A 73 3.19 -13.10 -1.18
C LEU A 73 4.70 -12.83 -1.01
N PRO A 74 5.50 -13.05 -2.06
CA PRO A 74 6.92 -12.71 -2.04
C PRO A 74 7.13 -11.20 -1.79
N ASP A 75 8.13 -10.86 -0.97
CA ASP A 75 8.47 -9.47 -0.62
C ASP A 75 8.82 -8.57 -1.82
N ASP A 76 9.24 -9.16 -2.94
CA ASP A 76 9.57 -8.45 -4.18
C ASP A 76 8.33 -8.15 -5.04
N ARG A 77 7.15 -8.65 -4.67
CA ARG A 77 5.90 -8.38 -5.37
C ARG A 77 5.20 -7.16 -4.78
N ARG A 78 5.18 -6.09 -5.57
CA ARG A 78 4.49 -4.86 -5.17
C ARG A 78 3.02 -4.91 -5.56
N VAL A 79 2.16 -5.07 -4.57
CA VAL A 79 0.71 -5.15 -4.75
C VAL A 79 -0.03 -4.42 -3.63
N GLU A 80 -1.28 -4.10 -3.87
CA GLU A 80 -2.25 -3.73 -2.85
C GLU A 80 -3.38 -4.77 -2.84
N LEU A 81 -4.02 -4.94 -1.70
CA LEU A 81 -5.22 -5.74 -1.54
C LEU A 81 -6.38 -4.82 -1.18
N ILE A 82 -7.43 -4.78 -2.00
CA ILE A 82 -8.60 -3.95 -1.74
C ILE A 82 -9.87 -4.79 -1.97
N ASP A 83 -10.69 -4.96 -0.94
CA ASP A 83 -11.89 -5.82 -0.95
C ASP A 83 -11.64 -7.25 -1.42
N GLY A 84 -10.47 -7.80 -1.06
CA GLY A 84 -10.05 -9.14 -1.48
C GLY A 84 -9.59 -9.23 -2.93
N ILE A 85 -9.37 -8.12 -3.61
CA ILE A 85 -8.82 -8.03 -4.97
C ILE A 85 -7.36 -7.58 -4.88
N ILE A 86 -6.46 -8.32 -5.51
CA ILE A 86 -5.05 -7.97 -5.61
C ILE A 86 -4.82 -7.08 -6.84
N TYR A 87 -4.21 -5.93 -6.62
CA TYR A 87 -3.84 -4.96 -7.64
C TYR A 87 -2.32 -4.86 -7.72
N ASP A 88 -1.73 -5.13 -8.88
CA ASP A 88 -0.30 -4.94 -9.09
C ASP A 88 0.04 -3.45 -9.19
N MET A 89 1.07 -3.02 -8.47
CA MET A 89 1.54 -1.64 -8.46
C MET A 89 2.67 -1.44 -9.48
N ALA A 90 2.54 -0.41 -10.30
CA ALA A 90 3.60 -0.02 -11.22
C ALA A 90 4.78 0.65 -10.48
N ALA A 91 5.96 0.61 -11.09
CA ALA A 91 7.10 1.38 -10.57
C ALA A 91 6.83 2.90 -10.69
N PRO A 92 7.11 3.68 -9.63
CA PRO A 92 6.87 5.11 -9.63
C PRO A 92 7.81 5.85 -10.60
N THR A 93 7.34 6.97 -11.15
CA THR A 93 8.17 7.84 -11.99
C THR A 93 9.11 8.71 -11.15
N LYS A 94 10.14 9.30 -11.77
CA LYS A 94 11.04 10.25 -11.10
C LYS A 94 10.28 11.48 -10.57
N LEU A 95 9.32 12.01 -11.32
CA LEU A 95 8.49 13.14 -10.89
C LEU A 95 7.67 12.77 -9.66
N HIS A 96 7.02 11.61 -9.67
CA HIS A 96 6.25 11.08 -8.54
C HIS A 96 7.11 11.04 -7.27
N GLN A 97 8.29 10.40 -7.31
CA GLN A 97 9.19 10.32 -6.16
C GLN A 97 9.72 11.70 -5.71
N SER A 98 10.00 12.60 -6.66
CA SER A 98 10.47 13.95 -6.33
C SER A 98 9.38 14.80 -5.66
N LEU A 99 8.11 14.63 -6.05
CA LEU A 99 6.96 15.28 -5.42
C LEU A 99 6.76 14.79 -3.99
N ILE A 100 6.73 13.47 -3.79
CA ILE A 100 6.59 12.90 -2.44
C ILE A 100 7.70 13.41 -1.52
N GLY A 101 8.96 13.36 -1.97
CA GLY A 101 10.09 13.87 -1.19
C GLY A 101 9.98 15.37 -0.87
N ALA A 102 9.54 16.19 -1.84
CA ALA A 102 9.38 17.64 -1.62
C ALA A 102 8.23 17.96 -0.68
N ILE A 103 7.17 17.14 -0.64
CA ILE A 103 6.05 17.27 0.28
C ILE A 103 6.43 16.74 1.68
N PHE A 104 7.17 15.63 1.75
CA PHE A 104 7.60 15.02 3.01
C PHE A 104 8.49 15.95 3.84
N VAL A 105 9.41 16.67 3.24
CA VAL A 105 10.39 17.52 3.96
C VAL A 105 9.74 18.53 4.89
N PRO A 106 8.74 19.35 4.48
CA PRO A 106 8.02 20.24 5.39
C PRO A 106 7.35 19.52 6.56
N PHE A 107 6.74 18.36 6.34
CA PHE A 107 6.17 17.54 7.42
C PHE A 107 7.21 17.12 8.44
N TYR A 108 8.32 16.57 7.95
CA TYR A 108 9.38 16.07 8.81
C TYR A 108 10.02 17.21 9.64
N ASN A 109 10.27 18.36 9.03
CA ASN A 109 10.78 19.53 9.74
C ASN A 109 9.80 20.02 10.80
N TYR A 110 8.50 20.05 10.48
CA TYR A 110 7.47 20.44 11.44
C TYR A 110 7.46 19.52 12.67
N LEU A 111 7.60 18.19 12.49
CA LEU A 111 7.67 17.24 13.59
C LEU A 111 8.92 17.43 14.44
N LEU A 112 10.07 17.74 13.85
CA LEU A 112 11.30 18.04 14.58
C LEU A 112 11.19 19.32 15.42
N GLU A 113 10.39 20.29 15.02
CA GLU A 113 10.15 21.53 15.75
C GLU A 113 9.08 21.40 16.83
N HIS A 114 8.31 20.29 16.82
CA HIS A 114 7.17 20.04 17.71
C HIS A 114 7.29 18.63 18.32
N GLU A 115 8.43 18.34 18.97
CA GLU A 115 8.71 17.04 19.57
C GLU A 115 7.75 16.64 20.73
N ASP A 116 6.98 17.58 21.23
CA ASP A 116 5.92 17.37 22.21
C ASP A 116 4.66 16.71 21.63
N ARG A 117 4.54 16.68 20.30
CA ARG A 117 3.48 15.98 19.58
C ARG A 117 3.88 14.53 19.30
N ASP A 118 3.09 13.60 19.77
CA ASP A 118 3.26 12.18 19.45
C ASP A 118 2.71 11.89 18.05
N CYS A 119 3.45 12.31 17.04
CA CYS A 119 3.09 12.23 15.63
C CYS A 119 4.22 11.59 14.82
N GLU A 120 3.84 10.87 13.77
CA GLU A 120 4.77 10.26 12.85
C GLU A 120 4.34 10.53 11.40
N ILE A 121 5.33 10.63 10.49
CA ILE A 121 5.12 10.72 9.06
C ILE A 121 5.95 9.65 8.37
N LEU A 122 5.32 8.81 7.57
CA LEU A 122 5.92 7.65 6.92
C LEU A 122 5.78 7.74 5.40
N LEU A 123 6.81 7.29 4.70
CA LEU A 123 6.85 7.17 3.24
C LEU A 123 6.59 5.73 2.79
N SER A 124 5.96 5.57 1.63
CA SER A 124 5.86 4.27 0.95
C SER A 124 7.26 3.65 0.71
N PRO A 125 7.41 2.32 0.85
CA PRO A 125 6.36 1.35 1.12
C PRO A 125 6.06 1.18 2.61
N VAL A 126 4.83 1.38 3.00
CA VAL A 126 4.31 1.04 4.32
C VAL A 126 2.91 0.46 4.17
N ASP A 127 2.69 -0.71 4.75
CA ASP A 127 1.40 -1.39 4.70
C ASP A 127 0.41 -0.79 5.69
N VAL A 128 -0.79 -0.47 5.23
CA VAL A 128 -1.89 0.01 6.05
C VAL A 128 -3.08 -0.94 5.92
N GLN A 129 -3.42 -1.62 7.01
CA GLN A 129 -4.62 -2.44 7.09
C GLN A 129 -5.78 -1.61 7.63
N LEU A 130 -6.72 -1.25 6.76
CA LEU A 130 -7.79 -0.29 7.08
C LEU A 130 -9.00 -0.89 7.77
N ASP A 131 -9.38 -2.12 7.42
CA ASP A 131 -10.65 -2.71 7.82
C ASP A 131 -10.49 -3.97 8.68
N ALA A 132 -11.56 -4.29 9.41
CA ALA A 132 -11.60 -5.43 10.30
C ALA A 132 -12.03 -6.74 9.60
N ASP A 133 -12.42 -6.69 8.34
CA ASP A 133 -12.82 -7.89 7.57
C ASP A 133 -11.62 -8.65 6.98
N ASN A 134 -10.41 -8.15 7.22
CA ASN A 134 -9.16 -8.78 6.81
C ASN A 134 -8.99 -8.87 5.28
N ARG A 135 -9.52 -7.91 4.53
CA ARG A 135 -9.57 -7.96 3.06
C ARG A 135 -9.00 -6.72 2.38
N THR A 136 -8.41 -5.80 3.16
CA THR A 136 -7.82 -4.56 2.62
C THR A 136 -6.47 -4.27 3.25
N MET A 137 -5.44 -4.17 2.41
CA MET A 137 -4.08 -3.74 2.72
C MET A 137 -3.62 -2.80 1.61
N ILE A 138 -3.38 -1.54 1.95
CA ILE A 138 -3.05 -0.47 0.99
C ILE A 138 -1.67 0.10 1.34
N GLN A 139 -0.94 0.58 0.32
CA GLN A 139 0.37 1.23 0.47
C GLN A 139 0.31 2.69 0.01
N PRO A 140 -0.18 3.61 0.84
CA PRO A 140 -0.21 5.04 0.49
C PRO A 140 1.19 5.61 0.27
N ASP A 141 1.31 6.62 -0.58
CA ASP A 141 2.58 7.27 -0.85
C ASP A 141 3.16 7.99 0.38
N LEU A 142 2.28 8.57 1.22
CA LEU A 142 2.65 9.23 2.47
C LEU A 142 1.53 9.08 3.49
N VAL A 143 1.91 8.72 4.72
CA VAL A 143 1.00 8.47 5.84
C VAL A 143 1.40 9.31 7.03
N GLY A 144 0.45 10.04 7.63
CA GLY A 144 0.62 10.75 8.89
C GLY A 144 -0.22 10.13 9.99
N LEU A 145 0.39 9.95 11.14
CA LEU A 145 -0.22 9.39 12.35
C LEU A 145 -0.08 10.40 13.50
N SER A 146 -1.17 10.61 14.24
CA SER A 146 -1.15 11.27 15.55
C SER A 146 -1.59 10.23 16.56
N TYR A 147 -0.68 9.83 17.43
CA TYR A 147 -0.92 8.74 18.36
C TYR A 147 -1.70 9.21 19.59
N ARG A 148 -2.57 8.34 20.08
CA ARG A 148 -3.45 8.61 21.23
C ARG A 148 -2.92 7.95 22.51
N GLY A 149 -1.59 7.91 22.63
CA GLY A 149 -0.88 7.29 23.73
C GLY A 149 -0.24 5.94 23.39
N ALA A 150 0.50 5.37 24.32
CA ALA A 150 1.31 4.17 24.11
C ALA A 150 0.51 2.89 23.78
N GLU A 151 -0.79 2.87 24.05
CA GLU A 151 -1.68 1.75 23.74
C GLU A 151 -2.39 1.89 22.38
N ASP A 152 -2.03 2.91 21.59
CA ASP A 152 -2.60 3.07 20.25
C ASP A 152 -2.25 1.83 19.39
N PRO A 153 -3.25 1.10 18.85
CA PRO A 153 -3.00 -0.15 18.12
C PRO A 153 -2.11 0.04 16.88
N ARG A 154 -1.98 1.28 16.39
CA ARG A 154 -1.13 1.63 15.24
C ARG A 154 0.36 1.55 15.55
N HIS A 155 0.75 1.57 16.84
CA HIS A 155 2.12 1.35 17.30
C HIS A 155 2.54 -0.13 17.42
N VAL A 156 1.59 -1.04 17.54
CA VAL A 156 1.85 -2.41 18.03
C VAL A 156 2.57 -3.29 17.01
N ASP A 157 2.28 -3.14 15.72
CA ASP A 157 2.90 -3.94 14.66
C ASP A 157 3.92 -3.08 13.88
N GLN A 158 5.21 -3.41 14.02
CA GLN A 158 6.28 -2.68 13.30
C GLN A 158 6.29 -2.92 11.79
N ARG A 159 5.54 -3.90 11.29
CA ARG A 159 5.50 -4.24 9.86
C ARG A 159 4.37 -3.56 9.10
N ARG A 160 3.32 -3.10 9.82
CA ARG A 160 2.14 -2.47 9.22
C ARG A 160 1.44 -1.54 10.20
N ILE A 161 0.73 -0.58 9.66
CA ILE A 161 -0.21 0.25 10.42
C ILE A 161 -1.55 -0.51 10.50
N PHE A 162 -2.09 -0.65 11.71
CA PHE A 162 -3.38 -1.28 11.93
C PHE A 162 -4.42 -0.24 12.30
N GLY A 163 -5.35 0.04 11.40
CA GLY A 163 -6.39 1.04 11.56
C GLY A 163 -6.22 2.25 10.64
N ALA A 164 -7.09 3.24 10.79
CA ALA A 164 -7.13 4.41 9.94
C ALA A 164 -6.02 5.42 10.31
N PRO A 165 -5.19 5.86 9.35
CA PRO A 165 -4.30 6.99 9.52
C PRO A 165 -5.07 8.31 9.68
N ASP A 166 -4.43 9.30 10.32
CA ASP A 166 -5.01 10.64 10.45
C ASP A 166 -4.83 11.46 9.18
N PHE A 167 -3.74 11.22 8.44
CA PHE A 167 -3.44 11.87 7.16
C PHE A 167 -2.94 10.85 6.13
N ILE A 168 -3.42 10.98 4.90
CA ILE A 168 -2.97 10.18 3.75
C ILE A 168 -2.77 11.10 2.54
N LEU A 169 -1.70 10.82 1.77
CA LEU A 169 -1.47 11.46 0.49
C LEU A 169 -1.12 10.41 -0.56
N GLU A 170 -1.73 10.55 -1.72
CA GLU A 170 -1.46 9.77 -2.93
C GLU A 170 -1.09 10.71 -4.08
N VAL A 171 0.00 10.44 -4.75
CA VAL A 171 0.42 11.16 -5.97
C VAL A 171 0.01 10.32 -7.18
N LEU A 172 -0.82 10.88 -8.04
CA LEU A 172 -1.25 10.18 -9.25
C LEU A 172 -0.08 9.87 -10.18
N SER A 173 -0.10 8.69 -10.73
CA SER A 173 0.79 8.27 -11.80
C SER A 173 0.00 8.02 -13.09
N PRO A 174 0.64 8.00 -14.27
CA PRO A 174 -0.06 7.66 -15.52
C PRO A 174 -0.76 6.30 -15.52
N SER A 175 -0.34 5.40 -14.62
CA SER A 175 -0.95 4.07 -14.43
C SER A 175 -2.07 4.06 -13.38
N SER A 176 -2.20 5.11 -12.56
CA SER A 176 -3.30 5.25 -11.59
C SER A 176 -4.57 5.62 -12.33
N SER A 177 -5.60 4.81 -12.21
CA SER A 177 -6.89 5.15 -12.79
C SER A 177 -7.69 6.05 -11.85
N SER A 178 -8.58 6.89 -12.40
CA SER A 178 -9.55 7.66 -11.60
C SER A 178 -10.43 6.72 -10.74
N ARG A 179 -10.63 5.49 -11.20
CA ARG A 179 -11.34 4.46 -10.45
C ARG A 179 -10.60 4.09 -9.17
N ASP A 180 -9.26 3.94 -9.23
CA ASP A 180 -8.45 3.56 -8.07
C ASP A 180 -8.52 4.63 -6.99
N CYS A 181 -8.48 5.92 -7.40
CA CYS A 181 -8.62 7.04 -6.47
C CYS A 181 -9.99 7.06 -5.78
N ILE A 182 -11.08 6.78 -6.53
CA ILE A 182 -12.44 6.73 -5.98
C ILE A 182 -12.58 5.53 -5.02
N LEU A 183 -12.04 4.37 -5.40
CA LEU A 183 -12.08 3.18 -4.55
C LEU A 183 -11.34 3.43 -3.23
N LYS A 184 -10.12 3.94 -3.29
CA LYS A 184 -9.32 4.29 -2.10
C LYS A 184 -10.00 5.37 -1.26
N LEU A 185 -10.59 6.40 -1.89
CA LEU A 185 -11.35 7.45 -1.19
C LEU A 185 -12.45 6.85 -0.30
N HIS A 186 -13.25 5.93 -0.86
CA HIS A 186 -14.31 5.26 -0.09
C HIS A 186 -13.73 4.42 1.05
N LYS A 187 -12.59 3.74 0.83
CA LYS A 187 -11.92 2.95 1.86
C LYS A 187 -11.39 3.83 2.99
N TYR A 188 -10.71 4.91 2.69
CA TYR A 188 -10.18 5.85 3.68
C TYR A 188 -11.29 6.50 4.49
N GLN A 189 -12.37 6.94 3.82
CA GLN A 189 -13.54 7.47 4.49
C GLN A 189 -14.19 6.43 5.43
N ALA A 190 -14.46 5.23 4.94
CA ALA A 190 -15.10 4.17 5.71
C ALA A 190 -14.25 3.70 6.91
N ALA A 191 -12.93 3.73 6.78
CA ALA A 191 -12.00 3.43 7.86
C ALA A 191 -11.99 4.52 8.94
N GLY A 192 -12.24 5.79 8.58
CA GLY A 192 -12.23 6.93 9.50
C GLY A 192 -10.90 7.71 9.45
N CYS A 193 -10.23 7.75 8.30
CA CYS A 193 -9.11 8.66 8.08
C CYS A 193 -9.56 10.10 8.31
N GLY A 194 -8.64 10.97 8.79
CA GLY A 194 -8.94 12.38 9.06
C GLY A 194 -8.87 13.24 7.80
N GLU A 195 -7.81 13.09 7.03
CA GLU A 195 -7.56 13.89 5.83
C GLU A 195 -6.93 13.06 4.72
N TYR A 196 -7.39 13.25 3.47
CA TYR A 196 -6.87 12.55 2.30
C TYR A 196 -6.59 13.53 1.17
N TRP A 197 -5.35 13.53 0.66
CA TRP A 197 -4.91 14.35 -0.45
C TRP A 197 -4.64 13.53 -1.68
N ILE A 198 -5.19 13.97 -2.82
CA ILE A 198 -4.85 13.44 -4.14
C ILE A 198 -4.06 14.54 -4.87
N VAL A 199 -2.79 14.26 -5.15
CA VAL A 199 -1.89 15.14 -5.90
C VAL A 199 -1.83 14.67 -7.35
N ASP A 200 -2.29 15.51 -8.26
CA ASP A 200 -2.26 15.28 -9.71
C ASP A 200 -1.14 16.11 -10.35
N PRO A 201 0.02 15.52 -10.63
CA PRO A 201 1.15 16.25 -11.21
C PRO A 201 0.95 16.63 -12.68
N GLU A 202 0.10 15.93 -13.43
CA GLU A 202 -0.17 16.21 -14.83
C GLU A 202 -1.02 17.48 -14.99
N HIS A 203 -2.01 17.65 -14.12
CA HIS A 203 -2.90 18.82 -14.16
C HIS A 203 -2.49 19.89 -13.13
N GLU A 204 -1.37 19.71 -12.43
CA GLU A 204 -0.88 20.61 -11.37
C GLU A 204 -1.97 20.94 -10.33
N ARG A 205 -2.66 19.92 -9.81
CA ARG A 205 -3.79 20.05 -8.88
C ARG A 205 -3.59 19.20 -7.63
N VAL A 206 -4.20 19.68 -6.54
CA VAL A 206 -4.33 18.92 -5.30
C VAL A 206 -5.79 18.92 -4.88
N THR A 207 -6.38 17.76 -4.68
CA THR A 207 -7.74 17.64 -4.14
C THR A 207 -7.63 17.18 -2.70
N VAL A 208 -8.21 17.93 -1.78
CA VAL A 208 -8.20 17.69 -0.34
C VAL A 208 -9.58 17.26 0.12
N TYR A 209 -9.66 16.10 0.76
CA TYR A 209 -10.82 15.56 1.43
C TYR A 209 -10.57 15.57 2.94
N ARG A 210 -11.53 16.11 3.72
CA ARG A 210 -11.49 16.09 5.17
C ARG A 210 -12.68 15.32 5.71
N PHE A 211 -12.44 14.42 6.66
CA PHE A 211 -13.47 13.58 7.24
C PHE A 211 -13.53 13.75 8.75
N ARG A 212 -14.72 13.55 9.30
CA ARG A 212 -14.95 13.39 10.74
C ARG A 212 -16.05 12.34 10.93
N ASP A 213 -15.81 11.41 11.84
CA ASP A 213 -16.74 10.32 12.12
C ASP A 213 -17.19 9.56 10.85
N LYS A 214 -16.24 9.32 9.94
CA LYS A 214 -16.45 8.64 8.65
C LYS A 214 -17.33 9.40 7.65
N VAL A 215 -17.58 10.66 7.89
CA VAL A 215 -18.38 11.54 7.02
C VAL A 215 -17.50 12.62 6.44
N LEU A 216 -17.70 12.93 5.16
CA LEU A 216 -17.06 14.08 4.52
C LEU A 216 -17.57 15.37 5.18
N LEU A 217 -16.65 16.20 5.71
CA LEU A 217 -17.01 17.42 6.44
C LEU A 217 -17.64 18.47 5.51
N ASP A 218 -17.01 18.66 4.34
CA ASP A 218 -17.41 19.64 3.33
C ASP A 218 -17.15 19.06 1.94
N ALA A 219 -17.57 19.78 0.89
CA ALA A 219 -17.17 19.46 -0.47
C ALA A 219 -15.63 19.45 -0.58
N PRO A 220 -15.04 18.51 -1.36
CA PRO A 220 -13.59 18.47 -1.53
C PRO A 220 -13.08 19.81 -2.07
N ILE A 221 -11.96 20.29 -1.50
CA ILE A 221 -11.34 21.53 -1.92
C ILE A 221 -10.30 21.22 -3.00
N GLN A 222 -10.39 21.91 -4.13
CA GLN A 222 -9.37 21.82 -5.17
C GLN A 222 -8.41 23.00 -5.08
N TYR A 223 -7.12 22.70 -5.00
CA TYR A 223 -6.01 23.63 -5.06
C TYR A 223 -5.20 23.41 -6.34
N THR A 224 -4.39 24.39 -6.68
CA THR A 224 -3.40 24.32 -7.77
C THR A 224 -1.99 24.28 -7.21
N PHE A 225 -1.00 24.00 -8.04
CA PHE A 225 0.41 24.10 -7.66
C PHE A 225 0.90 25.57 -7.51
N GLN A 226 0.00 26.54 -7.38
CA GLN A 226 0.30 27.92 -7.01
C GLN A 226 -0.15 28.23 -5.58
N ASP A 227 -0.85 27.30 -4.93
CA ASP A 227 -1.49 27.51 -3.64
C ASP A 227 -0.63 27.00 -2.48
N GLN A 228 -0.99 27.46 -1.30
CA GLN A 228 -0.50 26.97 -0.01
C GLN A 228 -1.64 26.23 0.68
N ILE A 229 -1.35 25.04 1.20
CA ILE A 229 -2.38 24.16 1.77
C ILE A 229 -2.03 23.85 3.21
N ALA A 230 -2.96 24.15 4.11
CA ALA A 230 -2.85 23.82 5.52
C ALA A 230 -3.19 22.35 5.78
N VAL A 231 -2.43 21.70 6.65
CA VAL A 231 -2.55 20.28 7.00
C VAL A 231 -3.31 20.12 8.30
N ALA A 232 -4.45 19.43 8.27
CA ALA A 232 -5.30 19.25 9.45
C ALA A 232 -4.62 18.45 10.57
N LEU A 233 -3.74 17.49 10.25
CA LEU A 233 -2.95 16.72 11.24
C LEU A 233 -2.17 17.64 12.21
N SER A 234 -1.81 18.82 11.79
CA SER A 234 -1.08 19.83 12.56
C SER A 234 -1.97 20.92 13.16
N ASP A 235 -3.29 20.74 13.22
CA ASP A 235 -4.26 21.80 13.54
C ASP A 235 -4.11 23.01 12.60
N ASP A 236 -3.89 22.74 11.32
CA ASP A 236 -3.66 23.72 10.26
C ASP A 236 -2.42 24.64 10.44
N GLN A 237 -1.48 24.28 11.33
CA GLN A 237 -0.24 25.04 11.56
C GLN A 237 0.83 24.77 10.49
N LEU A 238 0.94 23.52 10.02
CA LEU A 238 1.82 23.17 8.93
C LEU A 238 1.20 23.60 7.61
N ILE A 239 1.94 24.38 6.83
CA ILE A 239 1.56 24.81 5.49
C ILE A 239 2.47 24.18 4.45
N ILE A 240 1.91 23.48 3.49
CA ILE A 240 2.61 22.97 2.32
C ILE A 240 2.51 23.97 1.16
N ASP A 241 3.63 24.57 0.79
CA ASP A 241 3.74 25.57 -0.29
C ASP A 241 4.00 24.87 -1.64
N PHE A 242 2.93 24.57 -2.38
CA PHE A 242 3.03 23.92 -3.68
C PHE A 242 3.69 24.82 -4.74
N ALA A 243 3.59 26.16 -4.63
CA ALA A 243 4.30 27.06 -5.54
C ALA A 243 5.83 26.94 -5.36
N LYS A 244 6.32 26.78 -4.14
CA LYS A 244 7.73 26.52 -3.85
C LYS A 244 8.16 25.15 -4.39
N ILE A 245 7.37 24.10 -4.15
CA ILE A 245 7.62 22.75 -4.65
C ILE A 245 7.69 22.75 -6.18
N ARG A 246 6.72 23.36 -6.86
CA ARG A 246 6.71 23.49 -8.32
C ARG A 246 7.98 24.15 -8.87
N ARG A 247 8.41 25.26 -8.24
CA ARG A 247 9.69 25.93 -8.63
C ARG A 247 10.90 25.03 -8.46
N GLN A 248 10.98 24.24 -7.37
CA GLN A 248 12.07 23.29 -7.14
C GLN A 248 12.07 22.17 -8.20
N LEU A 249 10.90 21.76 -8.64
CA LEU A 249 10.71 20.67 -9.62
C LEU A 249 10.52 21.19 -11.06
N HIS A 250 10.93 22.45 -11.35
CA HIS A 250 10.72 23.11 -12.64
C HIS A 250 11.20 22.31 -13.87
N ARG A 251 12.18 21.41 -13.68
CA ARG A 251 12.71 20.53 -14.75
C ARG A 251 11.66 19.56 -15.30
N TYR A 252 10.60 19.28 -14.56
CA TYR A 252 9.54 18.37 -14.95
C TYR A 252 8.31 19.11 -15.53
N TYR A 253 8.23 20.43 -15.37
CA TYR A 253 7.13 21.29 -15.81
C TYR A 253 7.63 22.29 -16.85
N LYS A 254 7.92 21.78 -18.05
CA LYS A 254 8.39 22.63 -19.18
C LYS A 254 7.24 23.06 -20.06
#